data_dba6322f9a9721daf78f5b7f511f9f24
#
_entry.id   dba6322f9a9721daf78f5b7f511f9f24
#
_cell.length_a   1.000
_cell.length_b   1.000
_cell.length_c   1.000
_cell.angle_alpha   90.00
_cell.angle_beta   90.00
_cell.angle_gamma   90.00
#
_symmetry.space_group_name_H-M   'P 1'
#
loop_
_entity.id
_entity.type
_entity.pdbx_description
1 polymer ?
#
loop_
_entity_poly.entity_id
_entity_poly.type
_entity_poly.pdbx_seq_one_letter_code
_entity_poly.pdbx_strand_id
1 'polypeptide(L)'
;MKASLCIDRHFTIGSVDKRIFGSFIEHLGRAVYGGIYDPGNPLSDERGFRKDVFELIRQIDVPVVRYPGGNFVSAYHWEDGVGPRSLRPKRLEPARTAVESNEFGLNEFMDWTKAANTAPMMAVNLGTRGAEDAKNLLEYCNISGGTLYSDLRRSHGYQDPHNIRLWCLGNEMDGPWQMGHKTAGEYGRLAAETGRLMKMVDPDIEL
;
A
#
# COMPACT_ATOMS: atom_id res chain seq x y z
N MET A 1 9.44 35.88 -21.10
CA MET A 1 8.02 35.65 -20.81
C MET A 1 7.74 36.25 -19.48
N LYS A 2 6.70 37.06 -19.32
CA LYS A 2 6.28 37.58 -17.97
C LYS A 2 5.00 36.90 -17.59
N ALA A 3 4.89 36.45 -16.33
CA ALA A 3 3.69 35.91 -15.75
C ALA A 3 3.28 36.77 -14.55
N SER A 4 1.98 36.91 -14.31
CA SER A 4 1.45 37.55 -13.11
C SER A 4 0.61 36.55 -12.32
N LEU A 5 0.78 36.59 -11.01
CA LEU A 5 -0.01 35.79 -10.08
C LEU A 5 -0.82 36.75 -9.20
N CYS A 6 -2.14 36.54 -9.13
CA CYS A 6 -3.03 37.24 -8.21
C CYS A 6 -3.53 36.27 -7.16
N ILE A 7 -3.33 36.58 -5.90
CA ILE A 7 -3.83 35.78 -4.77
C ILE A 7 -4.73 36.69 -3.93
N ASP A 8 -5.99 36.28 -3.78
CA ASP A 8 -6.97 37.00 -2.98
C ASP A 8 -7.85 35.99 -2.22
N ARG A 9 -7.99 36.19 -0.90
CA ARG A 9 -8.81 35.32 -0.04
C ARG A 9 -10.29 35.26 -0.42
N HIS A 10 -10.77 36.23 -1.22
CA HIS A 10 -12.15 36.28 -1.69
C HIS A 10 -12.36 35.47 -3.01
N PHE A 11 -11.31 35.04 -3.65
CA PHE A 11 -11.34 34.20 -4.86
C PHE A 11 -11.00 32.75 -4.53
N THR A 12 -11.69 32.17 -3.56
CA THR A 12 -11.55 30.76 -3.20
C THR A 12 -12.24 29.89 -4.27
N ILE A 13 -11.49 29.01 -4.93
CA ILE A 13 -11.99 28.09 -5.96
C ILE A 13 -12.30 26.70 -5.43
N GLY A 14 -11.85 26.36 -4.23
CA GLY A 14 -12.10 25.08 -3.57
C GLY A 14 -11.30 24.91 -2.28
N SER A 15 -11.63 23.88 -1.53
CA SER A 15 -10.82 23.42 -0.39
C SER A 15 -9.70 22.52 -0.87
N VAL A 16 -8.56 22.56 -0.19
CA VAL A 16 -7.45 21.66 -0.44
C VAL A 16 -7.71 20.33 0.27
N ASP A 17 -7.75 19.22 -0.46
CA ASP A 17 -7.82 17.90 0.15
C ASP A 17 -6.48 17.61 0.84
N LYS A 18 -6.52 17.28 2.13
CA LYS A 18 -5.32 17.01 2.91
C LYS A 18 -4.50 15.84 2.36
N ARG A 19 -5.12 14.94 1.60
CA ARG A 19 -4.44 13.78 0.99
C ARG A 19 -3.31 14.17 0.04
N ILE A 20 -3.28 15.41 -0.50
CA ILE A 20 -2.15 15.89 -1.31
C ILE A 20 -0.83 15.99 -0.52
N PHE A 21 -0.91 16.01 0.81
CA PHE A 21 0.25 15.99 1.72
C PHE A 21 0.58 14.57 2.19
N GLY A 22 0.02 13.55 1.55
CA GLY A 22 0.31 12.15 1.81
C GLY A 22 1.75 11.77 1.47
N SER A 23 2.14 10.59 1.92
CA SER A 23 3.45 10.00 1.70
C SER A 23 3.36 8.68 0.96
N PHE A 24 4.51 8.19 0.53
CA PHE A 24 4.67 6.95 -0.20
C PHE A 24 5.79 6.12 0.41
N ILE A 25 5.54 4.82 0.57
CA ILE A 25 6.52 3.85 1.03
C ILE A 25 6.57 2.68 0.06
N GLU A 26 7.79 2.30 -0.30
CA GLU A 26 8.08 1.15 -1.15
C GLU A 26 9.17 0.29 -0.51
N HIS A 27 9.17 -1.01 -0.75
CA HIS A 27 10.30 -1.90 -0.46
C HIS A 27 11.49 -1.55 -1.35
N LEU A 28 12.07 -0.38 -1.09
CA LEU A 28 13.15 0.23 -1.87
C LEU A 28 14.18 0.85 -0.90
N GLY A 29 15.44 0.52 -1.10
CA GLY A 29 16.52 1.07 -0.31
C GLY A 29 16.28 0.85 1.19
N ARG A 30 16.25 1.93 1.97
CA ARG A 30 16.01 1.90 3.42
C ARG A 30 14.67 2.50 3.82
N ALA A 31 13.68 2.51 2.93
CA ALA A 31 12.38 3.06 3.28
C ALA A 31 11.61 2.16 4.25
N VAL A 32 11.63 0.84 4.03
CA VAL A 32 11.03 -0.14 4.94
C VAL A 32 12.10 -0.68 5.89
N TYR A 33 13.00 -1.55 5.42
CA TYR A 33 14.05 -2.16 6.25
C TYR A 33 15.16 -1.17 6.57
N GLY A 34 15.43 -0.95 7.86
CA GLY A 34 16.35 0.11 8.33
C GLY A 34 15.78 1.53 8.21
N GLY A 35 14.49 1.64 7.82
CA GLY A 35 13.71 2.86 7.78
C GLY A 35 12.59 2.84 8.81
N ILE A 36 11.34 2.59 8.39
CA ILE A 36 10.19 2.50 9.30
C ILE A 36 10.22 1.23 10.17
N TYR A 37 10.88 0.18 9.71
CA TYR A 37 11.03 -1.11 10.37
C TYR A 37 12.50 -1.50 10.48
N ASP A 38 12.99 -1.63 11.71
CA ASP A 38 14.38 -1.96 12.02
C ASP A 38 14.45 -2.60 13.42
N PRO A 39 14.13 -3.90 13.57
CA PRO A 39 14.01 -4.55 14.87
C PRO A 39 15.32 -4.60 15.67
N GLY A 40 16.46 -4.44 15.02
CA GLY A 40 17.79 -4.36 15.66
C GLY A 40 18.17 -2.96 16.18
N ASN A 41 17.34 -1.94 15.92
CA ASN A 41 17.66 -0.57 16.28
C ASN A 41 17.22 -0.24 17.72
N PRO A 42 18.06 0.39 18.55
CA PRO A 42 17.71 0.76 19.93
C PRO A 42 16.54 1.77 20.02
N LEU A 43 16.23 2.48 18.93
CA LEU A 43 15.08 3.40 18.85
C LEU A 43 13.80 2.73 18.37
N SER A 44 13.82 1.42 18.09
CA SER A 44 12.62 0.68 17.71
C SER A 44 11.80 0.23 18.92
N ASP A 45 10.50 0.06 18.71
CA ASP A 45 9.61 -0.59 19.68
C ASP A 45 9.76 -2.13 19.62
N GLU A 46 9.01 -2.84 20.44
CA GLU A 46 9.02 -4.31 20.51
C GLU A 46 8.54 -5.00 19.22
N ARG A 47 7.83 -4.27 18.34
CA ARG A 47 7.39 -4.73 17.03
C ARG A 47 8.46 -4.50 15.94
N GLY A 48 9.51 -3.75 16.25
CA GLY A 48 10.56 -3.34 15.34
C GLY A 48 10.29 -2.02 14.60
N PHE A 49 9.29 -1.24 15.04
CA PHE A 49 8.96 0.04 14.40
C PHE A 49 9.81 1.17 15.01
N ARG A 50 10.40 1.99 14.16
CA ARG A 50 11.25 3.12 14.55
C ARG A 50 10.41 4.23 15.19
N LYS A 51 10.60 4.46 16.50
CA LYS A 51 9.88 5.49 17.28
C LYS A 51 10.25 6.90 16.86
N ASP A 52 11.51 7.13 16.54
CA ASP A 52 11.99 8.42 16.02
C ASP A 52 11.36 8.79 14.67
N VAL A 53 11.14 7.80 13.80
CA VAL A 53 10.43 7.98 12.53
C VAL A 53 8.95 8.30 12.77
N PHE A 54 8.30 7.63 13.72
CA PHE A 54 6.92 7.98 14.11
C PHE A 54 6.79 9.43 14.58
N GLU A 55 7.74 9.88 15.39
CA GLU A 55 7.78 11.25 15.90
C GLU A 55 7.77 12.27 14.75
N LEU A 56 8.64 12.08 13.76
CA LEU A 56 8.72 12.95 12.59
C LEU A 56 7.45 12.90 11.73
N ILE A 57 6.90 11.72 11.49
CA ILE A 57 5.67 11.56 10.69
C ILE A 57 4.48 12.25 11.36
N ARG A 58 4.36 12.16 12.68
CA ARG A 58 3.32 12.86 13.43
C ARG A 58 3.50 14.36 13.42
N GLN A 59 4.74 14.87 13.48
CA GLN A 59 5.03 16.30 13.41
C GLN A 59 4.61 16.91 12.07
N ILE A 60 4.76 16.21 10.96
CA ILE A 60 4.34 16.67 9.63
C ILE A 60 2.89 16.32 9.29
N ASP A 61 2.17 15.65 10.19
CA ASP A 61 0.74 15.30 10.08
C ASP A 61 0.41 14.60 8.75
N VAL A 62 1.13 13.51 8.43
CA VAL A 62 0.94 12.74 7.18
C VAL A 62 -0.45 12.10 7.17
N PRO A 63 -1.38 12.52 6.30
CA PRO A 63 -2.77 12.05 6.33
C PRO A 63 -2.96 10.66 5.73
N VAL A 64 -2.12 10.27 4.77
CA VAL A 64 -2.22 9.00 4.07
C VAL A 64 -0.85 8.51 3.62
N VAL A 65 -0.63 7.19 3.67
CA VAL A 65 0.59 6.55 3.15
C VAL A 65 0.22 5.46 2.15
N ARG A 66 0.78 5.56 0.94
CA ARG A 66 0.64 4.56 -0.11
C ARG A 66 1.68 3.45 0.07
N TYR A 67 1.26 2.17 -0.07
CA TYR A 67 2.04 0.95 0.10
C TYR A 67 1.54 -0.15 -0.85
N PRO A 68 2.28 -1.20 -1.26
CA PRO A 68 3.65 -1.55 -0.86
C PRO A 68 4.72 -0.96 -1.77
N GLY A 69 4.35 -0.13 -2.73
CA GLY A 69 5.31 0.49 -3.63
C GLY A 69 4.68 0.95 -4.91
N GLY A 70 5.52 1.36 -5.69
CA GLY A 70 6.09 1.60 -6.97
C GLY A 70 6.29 0.32 -7.76
N ASN A 71 7.46 0.17 -8.35
CA ASN A 71 7.78 -1.00 -9.18
C ASN A 71 7.68 -2.33 -8.42
N PHE A 72 7.91 -2.30 -7.12
CA PHE A 72 7.80 -3.45 -6.25
C PHE A 72 6.44 -4.16 -6.36
N VAL A 73 5.33 -3.40 -6.37
CA VAL A 73 3.99 -4.01 -6.36
C VAL A 73 3.72 -4.86 -7.60
N SER A 74 4.34 -4.55 -8.74
CA SER A 74 4.07 -5.22 -10.02
C SER A 74 4.55 -6.67 -10.11
N ALA A 75 5.39 -7.11 -9.16
CA ALA A 75 5.81 -8.51 -9.02
C ALA A 75 5.51 -9.10 -7.64
N TYR A 76 4.92 -8.31 -6.74
CA TYR A 76 4.71 -8.71 -5.35
C TYR A 76 3.51 -9.65 -5.21
N HIS A 77 3.71 -10.69 -4.40
CA HIS A 77 2.69 -11.59 -3.92
C HIS A 77 2.37 -11.23 -2.47
N TRP A 78 1.26 -10.57 -2.23
CA TRP A 78 0.90 -10.08 -0.90
C TRP A 78 0.76 -11.20 0.14
N GLU A 79 0.40 -12.41 -0.30
CA GLU A 79 0.26 -13.59 0.55
C GLU A 79 1.60 -13.98 1.21
N ASP A 80 2.72 -13.70 0.55
CA ASP A 80 4.06 -13.96 1.09
C ASP A 80 4.39 -13.06 2.29
N GLY A 81 3.73 -11.89 2.39
CA GLY A 81 3.93 -10.90 3.45
C GLY A 81 2.94 -10.99 4.61
N VAL A 82 2.14 -12.07 4.74
CA VAL A 82 1.18 -12.24 5.83
C VAL A 82 1.40 -13.55 6.61
N GLY A 83 0.79 -13.69 7.78
CA GLY A 83 0.97 -14.85 8.65
C GLY A 83 2.30 -14.84 9.42
N PRO A 84 2.68 -15.99 10.01
CA PRO A 84 3.89 -16.08 10.84
C PRO A 84 5.16 -15.79 10.02
N ARG A 85 5.98 -14.85 10.48
CA ARG A 85 7.21 -14.44 9.78
C ARG A 85 8.17 -15.59 9.46
N SER A 86 8.25 -16.58 10.35
CA SER A 86 9.10 -17.77 10.15
C SER A 86 8.69 -18.67 8.98
N LEU A 87 7.46 -18.52 8.50
CA LEU A 87 6.92 -19.30 7.37
C LEU A 87 6.92 -18.51 6.05
N ARG A 88 7.24 -17.21 6.09
CA ARG A 88 7.22 -16.37 4.89
C ARG A 88 8.40 -16.68 3.99
N PRO A 89 8.17 -16.84 2.68
CA PRO A 89 9.25 -17.15 1.74
C PRO A 89 10.12 -15.92 1.48
N LYS A 90 11.42 -16.14 1.26
CA LYS A 90 12.28 -15.12 0.66
C LYS A 90 12.10 -15.17 -0.86
N ARG A 91 11.93 -14.01 -1.48
CA ARG A 91 11.75 -13.88 -2.93
C ARG A 91 12.83 -13.02 -3.56
N LEU A 92 13.17 -13.33 -4.81
CA LEU A 92 13.90 -12.37 -5.64
C LEU A 92 12.95 -11.24 -6.03
N GLU A 93 13.30 -10.01 -5.70
CA GLU A 93 12.60 -8.80 -6.14
C GLU A 93 13.24 -8.34 -7.47
N PRO A 94 12.50 -8.47 -8.62
CA PRO A 94 13.13 -8.30 -9.92
C PRO A 94 13.47 -6.85 -10.28
N ALA A 95 12.71 -5.87 -9.78
CA ALA A 95 12.93 -4.46 -10.12
C ALA A 95 14.30 -3.94 -9.67
N ARG A 96 14.86 -4.52 -8.59
CA ARG A 96 16.13 -4.11 -8.00
C ARG A 96 17.14 -5.24 -7.86
N THR A 97 16.78 -6.43 -8.31
CA THR A 97 17.60 -7.65 -8.17
C THR A 97 18.03 -7.86 -6.71
N ALA A 98 17.11 -7.64 -5.79
CA ALA A 98 17.30 -7.78 -4.35
C ALA A 98 16.56 -8.99 -3.78
N VAL A 99 16.90 -9.40 -2.57
CA VAL A 99 16.14 -10.44 -1.85
C VAL A 99 15.14 -9.74 -0.93
N GLU A 100 13.85 -9.97 -1.18
CA GLU A 100 12.79 -9.58 -0.27
C GLU A 100 12.60 -10.67 0.79
N SER A 101 12.72 -10.28 2.06
CA SER A 101 12.60 -11.22 3.19
C SER A 101 11.16 -11.45 3.64
N ASN A 102 10.25 -10.56 3.26
CA ASN A 102 8.84 -10.55 3.69
C ASN A 102 8.64 -10.41 5.22
N GLU A 103 9.66 -9.95 5.96
CA GLU A 103 9.53 -9.72 7.41
C GLU A 103 8.57 -8.58 7.76
N PHE A 104 8.42 -7.63 6.85
CA PHE A 104 7.44 -6.56 6.91
C PHE A 104 6.47 -6.72 5.74
N GLY A 105 5.19 -6.87 6.02
CA GLY A 105 4.16 -7.05 5.00
C GLY A 105 2.89 -6.27 5.35
N LEU A 106 1.75 -6.73 4.82
CA LEU A 106 0.47 -6.06 4.95
C LEU A 106 0.08 -5.80 6.41
N ASN A 107 0.17 -6.82 7.26
CA ASN A 107 -0.30 -6.70 8.64
C ASN A 107 0.60 -5.78 9.46
N GLU A 108 1.91 -5.86 9.28
CA GLU A 108 2.86 -4.93 9.90
C GLU A 108 2.63 -3.49 9.41
N PHE A 109 2.33 -3.32 8.13
CA PHE A 109 2.00 -1.99 7.60
C PHE A 109 0.72 -1.43 8.23
N MET A 110 -0.33 -2.25 8.41
CA MET A 110 -1.57 -1.82 9.07
C MET A 110 -1.36 -1.46 10.53
N ASP A 111 -0.52 -2.21 11.25
CA ASP A 111 -0.16 -1.87 12.63
C ASP A 111 0.68 -0.60 12.69
N TRP A 112 1.58 -0.42 11.72
CA TRP A 112 2.40 0.77 11.59
C TRP A 112 1.55 2.02 11.30
N THR A 113 0.58 1.95 10.37
CA THR A 113 -0.31 3.08 10.05
C THR A 113 -1.16 3.51 11.25
N LYS A 114 -1.67 2.55 12.03
CA LYS A 114 -2.38 2.84 13.29
C LYS A 114 -1.49 3.56 14.29
N ALA A 115 -0.25 3.09 14.47
CA ALA A 115 0.71 3.72 15.37
C ALA A 115 1.16 5.10 14.89
N ALA A 116 1.31 5.30 13.58
CA ALA A 116 1.66 6.59 12.97
C ALA A 116 0.49 7.57 12.91
N ASN A 117 -0.75 7.12 13.15
CA ASN A 117 -1.99 7.88 12.98
C ASN A 117 -2.17 8.40 11.54
N THR A 118 -1.97 7.52 10.55
CA THR A 118 -2.11 7.82 9.12
C THR A 118 -3.04 6.81 8.45
N ALA A 119 -3.75 7.21 7.40
CA ALA A 119 -4.60 6.29 6.64
C ALA A 119 -3.76 5.45 5.65
N PRO A 120 -4.07 4.16 5.45
CA PRO A 120 -3.45 3.36 4.40
C PRO A 120 -4.06 3.66 3.03
N MET A 121 -3.21 3.71 1.99
CA MET A 121 -3.60 3.60 0.59
C MET A 121 -2.88 2.39 -0.01
N MET A 122 -3.63 1.38 -0.41
CA MET A 122 -3.06 0.11 -0.86
C MET A 122 -2.99 0.03 -2.37
N ALA A 123 -1.86 -0.38 -2.93
CA ALA A 123 -1.73 -0.68 -4.35
C ALA A 123 -1.84 -2.19 -4.59
N VAL A 124 -2.57 -2.59 -5.64
CA VAL A 124 -2.70 -3.99 -6.07
C VAL A 124 -1.78 -4.31 -7.23
N ASN A 125 -1.36 -5.57 -7.34
CA ASN A 125 -0.50 -6.03 -8.43
C ASN A 125 -1.31 -6.23 -9.73
N LEU A 126 -1.26 -5.27 -10.64
CA LEU A 126 -1.77 -5.40 -12.00
C LEU A 126 -0.67 -5.64 -13.04
N GLY A 127 0.56 -5.83 -12.61
CA GLY A 127 1.68 -6.21 -13.45
C GLY A 127 1.65 -7.68 -13.82
N THR A 128 2.03 -8.53 -12.88
CA THR A 128 2.13 -9.98 -13.04
C THR A 128 0.90 -10.75 -12.56
N ARG A 129 -0.05 -10.05 -11.89
CA ARG A 129 -1.33 -10.60 -11.41
C ARG A 129 -2.50 -9.81 -12.01
N GLY A 130 -3.66 -9.78 -11.40
CA GLY A 130 -4.83 -9.14 -11.99
C GLY A 130 -6.02 -9.04 -11.05
N ALA A 131 -7.23 -8.98 -11.63
CA ALA A 131 -8.47 -8.68 -10.92
C ALA A 131 -8.79 -9.66 -9.78
N GLU A 132 -8.53 -10.95 -9.97
CA GLU A 132 -8.77 -11.96 -8.92
C GLU A 132 -7.86 -11.74 -7.72
N ASP A 133 -6.58 -11.46 -7.94
CA ASP A 133 -5.63 -11.18 -6.88
C ASP A 133 -6.00 -9.92 -6.09
N ALA A 134 -6.37 -8.86 -6.79
CA ALA A 134 -6.84 -7.61 -6.18
C ALA A 134 -8.09 -7.83 -5.32
N LYS A 135 -9.05 -8.62 -5.81
CA LYS A 135 -10.25 -9.04 -5.08
C LYS A 135 -9.88 -9.86 -3.83
N ASN A 136 -8.94 -10.79 -3.95
CA ASN A 136 -8.52 -11.63 -2.82
C ASN A 136 -7.83 -10.82 -1.72
N LEU A 137 -6.98 -9.87 -2.09
CA LEU A 137 -6.38 -8.94 -1.14
C LEU A 137 -7.45 -8.06 -0.45
N LEU A 138 -8.41 -7.54 -1.21
CA LEU A 138 -9.52 -6.76 -0.65
C LEU A 138 -10.36 -7.61 0.32
N GLU A 139 -10.65 -8.86 -0.04
CA GLU A 139 -11.38 -9.81 0.82
C GLU A 139 -10.63 -10.02 2.14
N TYR A 140 -9.30 -10.25 2.08
CA TYR A 140 -8.45 -10.35 3.26
C TYR A 140 -8.55 -9.10 4.13
N CYS A 141 -8.52 -7.91 3.52
CA CYS A 141 -8.48 -6.65 4.26
C CYS A 141 -9.83 -6.23 4.83
N ASN A 142 -10.93 -6.36 4.07
CA ASN A 142 -12.16 -5.63 4.36
C ASN A 142 -13.35 -6.52 4.74
N ILE A 143 -13.33 -7.82 4.44
CA ILE A 143 -14.44 -8.70 4.80
C ILE A 143 -14.30 -9.19 6.24
N SER A 144 -15.41 -9.17 6.99
CA SER A 144 -15.41 -9.45 8.43
C SER A 144 -15.04 -10.91 8.77
N GLY A 145 -15.54 -11.88 8.00
CA GLY A 145 -15.29 -13.32 8.20
C GLY A 145 -16.22 -14.19 7.36
N GLY A 146 -15.97 -15.50 7.41
CA GLY A 146 -16.82 -16.49 6.73
C GLY A 146 -16.42 -16.73 5.28
N THR A 147 -15.28 -16.20 4.84
CA THR A 147 -14.70 -16.43 3.52
C THR A 147 -13.22 -16.81 3.65
N LEU A 148 -12.66 -17.43 2.60
CA LEU A 148 -11.30 -17.97 2.63
C LEU A 148 -10.27 -16.95 3.16
N TYR A 149 -10.23 -15.76 2.58
CA TYR A 149 -9.20 -14.77 2.93
C TYR A 149 -9.54 -13.96 4.18
N SER A 150 -10.80 -13.71 4.46
CA SER A 150 -11.19 -13.09 5.73
C SER A 150 -10.89 -13.99 6.93
N ASP A 151 -11.13 -15.30 6.81
CA ASP A 151 -10.81 -16.27 7.85
C ASP A 151 -9.29 -16.50 7.95
N LEU A 152 -8.55 -16.43 6.84
CA LEU A 152 -7.09 -16.42 6.83
C LEU A 152 -6.54 -15.23 7.64
N ARG A 153 -7.05 -14.00 7.42
CA ARG A 153 -6.68 -12.83 8.25
C ARG A 153 -6.90 -13.10 9.74
N ARG A 154 -8.08 -13.64 10.08
CA ARG A 154 -8.42 -13.96 11.48
C ARG A 154 -7.48 -15.01 12.07
N SER A 155 -7.10 -16.02 11.30
CA SER A 155 -6.12 -17.03 11.73
C SER A 155 -4.72 -16.43 11.98
N HIS A 156 -4.39 -15.32 11.32
CA HIS A 156 -3.18 -14.55 11.52
C HIS A 156 -3.26 -13.59 12.73
N GLY A 157 -4.35 -13.62 13.50
CA GLY A 157 -4.53 -12.84 14.74
C GLY A 157 -5.28 -11.53 14.58
N TYR A 158 -5.69 -11.17 13.35
CA TYR A 158 -6.44 -9.93 13.07
C TYR A 158 -7.93 -10.23 12.94
N GLN A 159 -8.64 -10.23 14.09
CA GLN A 159 -10.07 -10.59 14.15
C GLN A 159 -10.94 -9.63 13.36
N ASP A 160 -10.69 -8.33 13.51
CA ASP A 160 -11.43 -7.28 12.81
C ASP A 160 -10.84 -7.00 11.42
N PRO A 161 -11.65 -6.57 10.44
CA PRO A 161 -11.17 -6.14 9.14
C PRO A 161 -10.29 -4.89 9.26
N HIS A 162 -9.32 -4.78 8.37
CA HIS A 162 -8.46 -3.60 8.29
C HIS A 162 -9.19 -2.35 7.78
N ASN A 163 -10.29 -2.53 7.04
CA ASN A 163 -11.14 -1.46 6.50
C ASN A 163 -10.36 -0.44 5.65
N ILE A 164 -9.54 -0.92 4.72
CA ILE A 164 -8.78 -0.06 3.82
C ILE A 164 -9.74 0.56 2.80
N ARG A 165 -9.78 1.89 2.74
CA ARG A 165 -10.68 2.64 1.86
C ARG A 165 -10.05 3.05 0.54
N LEU A 166 -8.76 3.34 0.51
CA LEU A 166 -8.06 3.89 -0.65
C LEU A 166 -7.24 2.80 -1.34
N TRP A 167 -7.43 2.64 -2.66
CA TRP A 167 -6.79 1.59 -3.44
C TRP A 167 -6.27 2.14 -4.77
N CYS A 168 -5.06 1.72 -5.15
CA CYS A 168 -4.45 2.04 -6.43
C CYS A 168 -4.46 0.80 -7.33
N LEU A 169 -4.93 0.95 -8.56
CA LEU A 169 -5.00 -0.11 -9.57
C LEU A 169 -3.67 -0.27 -10.31
N GLY A 170 -2.68 -0.85 -9.63
CA GLY A 170 -1.32 -1.03 -10.15
C GLY A 170 -0.42 0.19 -9.94
N ASN A 171 0.73 0.17 -10.60
CA ASN A 171 1.73 1.24 -10.58
C ASN A 171 2.37 1.39 -11.95
N GLU A 172 2.34 2.60 -12.54
CA GLU A 172 3.06 2.97 -13.77
C GLU A 172 2.95 1.96 -14.92
N MET A 173 1.76 1.39 -15.13
CA MET A 173 1.57 0.22 -15.98
C MET A 173 1.91 0.43 -17.46
N ASP A 174 2.09 1.68 -17.90
CA ASP A 174 2.54 2.07 -19.23
C ASP A 174 4.07 2.29 -19.32
N GLY A 175 4.78 2.21 -18.20
CA GLY A 175 6.24 2.35 -18.17
C GLY A 175 6.96 1.15 -18.82
N PRO A 176 7.84 1.33 -19.80
CA PRO A 176 8.53 0.23 -20.47
C PRO A 176 9.46 -0.56 -19.53
N TRP A 177 9.85 0.02 -18.41
CA TRP A 177 10.61 -0.63 -17.33
C TRP A 177 9.76 -1.48 -16.39
N GLN A 178 8.42 -1.34 -16.49
CA GLN A 178 7.52 -1.95 -15.51
C GLN A 178 7.24 -3.41 -15.85
N MET A 179 7.31 -4.27 -14.85
CA MET A 179 6.91 -5.68 -14.99
C MET A 179 5.42 -5.77 -15.33
N GLY A 180 5.13 -6.53 -16.40
CA GLY A 180 3.77 -6.62 -16.91
C GLY A 180 3.30 -5.34 -17.61
N HIS A 181 4.23 -4.54 -18.15
CA HIS A 181 3.98 -3.37 -18.98
C HIS A 181 2.79 -3.56 -19.93
N LYS A 182 1.96 -2.54 -20.07
CA LYS A 182 0.71 -2.56 -20.83
C LYS A 182 0.55 -1.29 -21.64
N THR A 183 -0.05 -1.43 -22.81
CA THR A 183 -0.56 -0.28 -23.56
C THR A 183 -1.72 0.39 -22.80
N ALA A 184 -2.06 1.62 -23.14
CA ALA A 184 -3.17 2.34 -22.52
C ALA A 184 -4.51 1.58 -22.61
N GLY A 185 -4.78 0.93 -23.76
CA GLY A 185 -6.00 0.14 -23.95
C GLY A 185 -6.05 -1.13 -23.07
N GLU A 186 -4.94 -1.85 -22.98
CA GLU A 186 -4.83 -3.05 -22.15
C GLU A 186 -4.97 -2.70 -20.66
N TYR A 187 -4.27 -1.66 -20.21
CA TYR A 187 -4.37 -1.19 -18.84
C TYR A 187 -5.78 -0.69 -18.52
N GLY A 188 -6.36 0.16 -19.37
CA GLY A 188 -7.70 0.71 -19.15
C GLY A 188 -8.75 -0.39 -18.99
N ARG A 189 -8.69 -1.43 -19.82
CA ARG A 189 -9.59 -2.58 -19.68
C ARG A 189 -9.35 -3.36 -18.39
N LEU A 190 -8.11 -3.70 -18.08
CA LEU A 190 -7.76 -4.42 -16.85
C LEU A 190 -8.16 -3.63 -15.61
N ALA A 191 -7.85 -2.35 -15.55
CA ALA A 191 -8.20 -1.48 -14.42
C ALA A 191 -9.72 -1.37 -14.24
N ALA A 192 -10.48 -1.19 -15.33
CA ALA A 192 -11.93 -1.10 -15.29
C ALA A 192 -12.57 -2.40 -14.73
N GLU A 193 -12.16 -3.57 -15.22
CA GLU A 193 -12.70 -4.84 -14.75
C GLU A 193 -12.24 -5.16 -13.31
N THR A 194 -11.00 -4.82 -12.96
CA THR A 194 -10.52 -4.96 -11.59
C THR A 194 -11.31 -4.06 -10.63
N GLY A 195 -11.47 -2.80 -10.97
CA GLY A 195 -12.22 -1.85 -10.16
C GLY A 195 -13.69 -2.26 -10.00
N ARG A 196 -14.32 -2.73 -11.07
CA ARG A 196 -15.68 -3.27 -11.02
C ARG A 196 -15.79 -4.46 -10.07
N LEU A 197 -14.87 -5.44 -10.16
CA LEU A 197 -14.85 -6.61 -9.28
C LEU A 197 -14.62 -6.22 -7.82
N MET A 198 -13.67 -5.33 -7.54
CA MET A 198 -13.41 -4.85 -6.19
C MET A 198 -14.63 -4.11 -5.61
N LYS A 199 -15.31 -3.27 -6.39
CA LYS A 199 -16.53 -2.57 -5.97
C LYS A 199 -17.73 -3.51 -5.73
N MET A 200 -17.76 -4.68 -6.34
CA MET A 200 -18.77 -5.71 -6.03
C MET A 200 -18.51 -6.37 -4.67
N VAL A 201 -17.27 -6.40 -4.20
CA VAL A 201 -16.89 -6.95 -2.90
C VAL A 201 -17.08 -5.90 -1.78
N ASP A 202 -16.62 -4.69 -2.01
CA ASP A 202 -16.78 -3.55 -1.08
C ASP A 202 -17.09 -2.27 -1.88
N PRO A 203 -18.36 -1.83 -1.92
CA PRO A 203 -18.75 -0.66 -2.70
C PRO A 203 -18.21 0.67 -2.16
N ASP A 204 -17.79 0.69 -0.90
CA ASP A 204 -17.38 1.91 -0.21
C ASP A 204 -15.89 2.27 -0.41
N ILE A 205 -15.11 1.44 -1.07
CA ILE A 205 -13.70 1.76 -1.38
C ILE A 205 -13.57 2.86 -2.43
N GLU A 206 -12.50 3.62 -2.39
CA GLU A 206 -12.09 4.58 -3.43
C GLU A 206 -10.97 3.96 -4.28
N LEU A 207 -11.03 4.14 -5.62
CA LEU A 207 -10.10 3.57 -6.60
C LEU A 207 -9.39 4.67 -7.40
#